data_48772669be9d3ec073204d82edd775a9
#
_entry.id   48772669be9d3ec073204d82edd775a9
#
_cell.length_a   1.000
_cell.length_b   1.000
_cell.length_c   1.000
_cell.angle_alpha   90.00
_cell.angle_beta   90.00
_cell.angle_gamma   90.00
#
_symmetry.space_group_name_H-M   'P 1'
#
loop_
_entity.id
_entity.type
_entity.pdbx_description
1 polymer ?
#
loop_
_entity_poly.entity_id
_entity_poly.type
_entity_poly.pdbx_seq_one_letter_code
_entity_poly.pdbx_strand_id
1 'polypeptide(L)'
;MPQDRARRAVGARGALNRPAKQLGLGARPAVGDNWGMSSTPSFAPLQNDTFLRACLRQATDHTPVWLMRQAGRYLPEYRATRAKAGSFMGLATNVDYATEVTLQPLERYALDAAILFSDILTVPDAMGLGLSFALGEGPKFAHPVRDEAAVAKLAVPDMDKLRYVFDAVTSIRKALNGRVPLIGFSGSPWTLSCYMVEGAGSDDYRLVKTMLYSRPDLMHKMLQVNADAVAVYLNAQIDAGAQAVMIFDSWGGVLADGAFQAFSLAYTARVLAQLKREVDGVRIPRIVFTKGGGLWLDEMARLDCDVLGLDWTVNLGAARARVGGPVGGPGKALQGNIDPNVLFANPGQIQSEVAKVLESFGPVHRAPAGQPDLPGPTHIFNLGHGISQHTPPDNVAVLVQAVHEYSRKMRA
;
A
#
# COMPACT_ATOMS: atom_id res chain seq x y z
N MET A 1 -56.22 -41.56 4.80
CA MET A 1 -56.54 -42.46 5.90
C MET A 1 -55.48 -43.54 5.98
N PRO A 2 -55.04 -43.99 7.16
CA PRO A 2 -54.35 -43.19 8.19
C PRO A 2 -53.13 -43.95 8.81
N GLN A 3 -52.55 -43.22 9.75
CA GLN A 3 -51.93 -43.69 11.01
C GLN A 3 -50.47 -44.23 10.95
N ASP A 4 -49.55 -43.51 11.51
CA ASP A 4 -49.33 -43.27 12.96
C ASP A 4 -48.45 -44.35 13.61
N ARG A 5 -47.31 -43.95 14.12
CA ARG A 5 -46.67 -44.38 15.39
C ARG A 5 -45.24 -43.85 15.43
N ALA A 6 -45.03 -42.86 16.14
CA ALA A 6 -44.78 -42.75 17.59
C ALA A 6 -43.31 -42.96 17.99
N ARG A 7 -42.72 -41.87 18.43
CA ARG A 7 -41.80 -41.65 19.56
C ARG A 7 -40.87 -42.80 20.02
N ARG A 8 -39.59 -42.53 20.02
CA ARG A 8 -38.76 -42.69 21.24
C ARG A 8 -37.58 -41.75 21.21
N ALA A 9 -37.50 -40.88 22.20
CA ALA A 9 -36.33 -40.12 22.62
C ALA A 9 -35.51 -40.98 23.60
N VAL A 10 -34.19 -40.90 23.51
CA VAL A 10 -33.18 -41.03 24.58
C VAL A 10 -31.88 -40.59 23.88
N GLY A 11 -31.24 -39.52 24.11
CA GLY A 11 -30.55 -39.00 25.24
C GLY A 11 -29.11 -39.58 25.32
N ALA A 12 -28.13 -38.88 24.78
CA ALA A 12 -26.74 -38.96 25.30
C ALA A 12 -25.97 -37.70 24.92
N ARG A 13 -25.71 -36.84 25.88
CA ARG A 13 -24.72 -35.78 25.85
C ARG A 13 -23.33 -36.43 25.85
N GLY A 14 -22.49 -36.06 24.92
CA GLY A 14 -21.09 -36.41 24.92
C GLY A 14 -20.26 -35.25 24.35
N ALA A 15 -19.92 -34.33 25.24
CA ALA A 15 -18.96 -33.26 24.94
C ALA A 15 -17.57 -33.90 24.68
N LEU A 16 -17.04 -33.71 23.47
CA LEU A 16 -15.65 -33.92 23.20
C LEU A 16 -14.97 -32.54 23.02
N ASN A 17 -14.66 -31.94 24.18
CA ASN A 17 -13.70 -30.90 24.29
C ASN A 17 -12.30 -31.51 24.07
N ARG A 18 -11.69 -31.30 22.87
CA ARG A 18 -10.27 -31.54 22.68
C ARG A 18 -9.57 -30.18 22.68
N PRO A 19 -8.58 -29.97 23.59
CA PRO A 19 -7.81 -28.74 23.59
C PRO A 19 -6.91 -28.69 22.35
N ALA A 20 -6.92 -27.53 21.67
CA ALA A 20 -5.96 -27.21 20.64
C ALA A 20 -4.55 -27.37 21.20
N LYS A 21 -3.74 -28.23 20.59
CA LYS A 21 -2.31 -28.33 20.85
C LYS A 21 -1.68 -26.95 20.56
N GLN A 22 -1.23 -26.29 21.61
CA GLN A 22 -0.29 -25.18 21.50
C GLN A 22 0.96 -25.69 20.79
N LEU A 23 1.14 -25.25 19.55
CA LEU A 23 2.42 -25.33 18.85
C LEU A 23 3.37 -24.41 19.63
N GLY A 24 4.36 -25.03 20.28
CA GLY A 24 5.41 -24.33 21.01
C GLY A 24 6.12 -23.33 20.11
N LEU A 25 5.91 -22.05 20.42
CA LEU A 25 6.72 -20.96 19.90
C LEU A 25 8.12 -21.10 20.50
N GLY A 26 9.03 -21.66 19.73
CA GLY A 26 10.46 -21.66 20.05
C GLY A 26 10.92 -20.23 20.32
N ALA A 27 11.73 -20.08 21.38
CA ALA A 27 12.31 -18.82 21.79
C ALA A 27 12.99 -18.11 20.60
N ARG A 28 12.62 -16.82 20.40
CA ARG A 28 13.24 -15.93 19.43
C ARG A 28 14.74 -15.85 19.67
N PRO A 29 15.60 -15.94 18.64
CA PRO A 29 16.92 -15.37 18.74
C PRO A 29 16.73 -13.85 18.88
N ALA A 30 17.28 -13.27 19.91
CA ALA A 30 17.42 -11.83 20.04
C ALA A 30 18.29 -11.35 18.86
N VAL A 31 17.66 -10.76 17.85
CA VAL A 31 18.37 -9.96 16.86
C VAL A 31 18.84 -8.73 17.60
N GLY A 32 20.15 -8.61 17.80
CA GLY A 32 20.74 -7.52 18.54
C GLY A 32 20.40 -6.17 17.89
N ASP A 33 19.70 -5.33 18.64
CA ASP A 33 19.45 -3.92 18.33
C ASP A 33 20.74 -3.10 18.46
N ASN A 34 21.74 -3.41 17.66
CA ASN A 34 22.99 -2.64 17.65
C ASN A 34 23.22 -2.01 16.27
N TRP A 35 22.23 -1.28 15.78
CA TRP A 35 22.45 -0.23 14.80
C TRP A 35 23.07 0.95 15.55
N GLY A 36 24.34 1.27 15.25
CA GLY A 36 25.04 2.39 15.86
C GLY A 36 24.11 3.60 15.96
N MET A 37 23.83 4.06 17.19
CA MET A 37 22.95 5.19 17.49
C MET A 37 23.49 6.46 16.84
N SER A 38 23.21 6.64 15.56
CA SER A 38 23.11 7.95 14.95
C SER A 38 21.88 8.60 15.54
N SER A 39 22.00 9.79 16.12
CA SER A 39 20.90 10.58 16.63
C SER A 39 19.73 10.56 15.62
N THR A 40 18.52 10.23 16.09
CA THR A 40 17.30 10.27 15.26
C THR A 40 17.30 11.57 14.44
N PRO A 41 17.15 11.52 13.11
CA PRO A 41 17.21 12.73 12.31
C PRO A 41 16.14 13.71 12.77
N SER A 42 16.53 14.94 13.09
CA SER A 42 15.57 16.00 13.39
C SER A 42 14.95 16.52 12.10
N PHE A 43 13.61 16.51 12.03
CA PHE A 43 12.85 16.99 10.87
C PHE A 43 12.03 18.21 11.24
N ALA A 44 11.78 19.11 10.26
CA ALA A 44 10.89 20.24 10.45
C ALA A 44 9.45 19.78 10.79
N PRO A 45 8.73 20.52 11.65
CA PRO A 45 7.33 20.27 11.95
C PRO A 45 6.48 20.23 10.67
N LEU A 46 5.48 19.35 10.64
CA LEU A 46 4.58 19.23 9.50
C LEU A 46 3.65 20.45 9.41
N GLN A 47 3.56 21.07 8.23
CA GLN A 47 2.72 22.22 7.94
C GLN A 47 1.34 21.82 7.41
N ASN A 48 1.29 20.79 6.57
CA ASN A 48 0.05 20.21 6.05
C ASN A 48 -0.07 18.76 6.53
N ASP A 49 -0.92 18.50 7.51
CA ASP A 49 -1.22 17.20 8.08
C ASP A 49 -2.52 16.56 7.53
N THR A 50 -3.18 17.22 6.58
CA THR A 50 -4.52 16.84 6.05
C THR A 50 -4.58 15.37 5.64
N PHE A 51 -3.52 14.89 4.96
CA PHE A 51 -3.44 13.47 4.55
C PHE A 51 -3.39 12.53 5.77
N LEU A 52 -2.55 12.82 6.76
CA LEU A 52 -2.41 11.97 7.95
C LEU A 52 -3.69 11.97 8.79
N ARG A 53 -4.33 13.13 8.95
CA ARG A 53 -5.63 13.24 9.62
C ARG A 53 -6.70 12.42 8.92
N ALA A 54 -6.77 12.49 7.58
CA ALA A 54 -7.69 11.66 6.82
C ALA A 54 -7.41 10.16 6.99
N CYS A 55 -6.13 9.74 6.99
CA CYS A 55 -5.75 8.35 7.26
C CYS A 55 -6.23 7.88 8.65
N LEU A 56 -6.21 8.76 9.64
CA LEU A 56 -6.63 8.49 11.02
C LEU A 56 -8.13 8.74 11.26
N ARG A 57 -8.88 8.97 10.19
CA ARG A 57 -10.33 9.22 10.20
C ARG A 57 -10.73 10.51 10.95
N GLN A 58 -9.83 11.46 11.04
CA GLN A 58 -10.09 12.79 11.62
C GLN A 58 -10.66 13.74 10.57
N ALA A 59 -11.42 14.74 11.00
CA ALA A 59 -12.00 15.74 10.11
C ALA A 59 -10.92 16.59 9.42
N THR A 60 -11.17 16.95 8.15
CA THR A 60 -10.26 17.75 7.32
C THR A 60 -11.02 18.84 6.58
N ASP A 61 -10.36 19.93 6.20
CA ASP A 61 -10.98 21.07 5.51
C ASP A 61 -11.29 20.77 4.04
N HIS A 62 -10.59 19.80 3.46
CA HIS A 62 -10.81 19.29 2.11
C HIS A 62 -10.44 17.81 2.06
N THR A 63 -10.78 17.13 0.99
CA THR A 63 -10.33 15.78 0.74
C THR A 63 -8.89 15.82 0.25
N PRO A 64 -7.91 15.26 0.99
CA PRO A 64 -6.52 15.27 0.54
C PRO A 64 -6.34 14.44 -0.71
N VAL A 65 -5.39 14.85 -1.57
CA VAL A 65 -5.07 14.18 -2.82
C VAL A 65 -3.59 13.94 -2.98
N TRP A 66 -3.23 12.73 -3.36
CA TRP A 66 -1.94 12.33 -3.88
C TRP A 66 -2.16 11.29 -4.98
N LEU A 67 -1.18 11.00 -5.82
CA LEU A 67 -1.38 10.14 -6.98
C LEU A 67 -0.34 9.02 -7.04
N MET A 68 -0.81 7.77 -7.22
CA MET A 68 0.08 6.63 -7.47
C MET A 68 0.93 6.89 -8.71
N ARG A 69 2.26 6.77 -8.57
CA ARG A 69 3.27 7.10 -9.59
C ARG A 69 3.29 8.58 -9.96
N GLN A 70 2.99 9.49 -9.00
CA GLN A 70 3.02 10.94 -9.22
C GLN A 70 4.39 11.44 -9.73
N ALA A 71 5.49 10.86 -9.28
CA ALA A 71 6.79 10.99 -9.94
C ALA A 71 6.87 9.95 -11.06
N GLY A 72 6.86 10.39 -12.31
CA GLY A 72 6.76 9.44 -13.41
C GLY A 72 7.04 10.03 -14.81
N ARG A 73 7.13 9.14 -15.79
CA ARG A 73 7.50 9.43 -17.18
C ARG A 73 6.56 10.42 -17.90
N TYR A 74 5.41 10.73 -17.37
CA TYR A 74 4.51 11.74 -17.91
C TYR A 74 5.05 13.17 -17.69
N LEU A 75 5.90 13.40 -16.69
CA LEU A 75 6.55 14.68 -16.38
C LEU A 75 7.79 14.89 -17.25
N PRO A 76 7.93 16.04 -17.94
CA PRO A 76 9.14 16.37 -18.70
C PRO A 76 10.41 16.40 -17.83
N GLU A 77 10.32 17.03 -16.64
CA GLU A 77 11.42 17.12 -15.66
C GLU A 77 11.87 15.73 -15.18
N TYR A 78 10.94 14.82 -14.90
CA TYR A 78 11.28 13.44 -14.56
C TYR A 78 12.07 12.76 -15.70
N ARG A 79 11.63 12.93 -16.95
CA ARG A 79 12.34 12.35 -18.10
C ARG A 79 13.76 12.91 -18.24
N ALA A 80 13.95 14.20 -17.95
CA ALA A 80 15.27 14.84 -17.99
C ALA A 80 16.19 14.27 -16.90
N THR A 81 15.72 14.16 -15.65
CA THR A 81 16.51 13.55 -14.55
C THR A 81 16.76 12.07 -14.82
N ARG A 82 15.78 11.34 -15.36
CA ARG A 82 15.93 9.93 -15.75
C ARG A 82 17.00 9.72 -16.83
N ALA A 83 17.10 10.64 -17.79
CA ALA A 83 18.12 10.60 -18.83
C ALA A 83 19.53 10.83 -18.26
N LYS A 84 19.69 11.78 -17.33
CA LYS A 84 20.94 12.02 -16.61
C LYS A 84 21.38 10.79 -15.80
N ALA A 85 20.46 10.10 -15.17
CA ALA A 85 20.71 8.91 -14.37
C ALA A 85 21.08 7.67 -15.21
N GLY A 86 20.86 7.70 -16.52
CA GLY A 86 21.21 6.64 -17.47
C GLY A 86 20.31 5.39 -17.41
N SER A 87 19.92 4.91 -16.21
CA SER A 87 19.07 3.74 -16.03
C SER A 87 18.01 3.97 -14.94
N PHE A 88 16.98 3.11 -14.86
CA PHE A 88 16.02 3.18 -13.76
C PHE A 88 16.70 2.93 -12.41
N MET A 89 17.56 1.93 -12.33
CA MET A 89 18.32 1.66 -11.12
C MET A 89 19.28 2.81 -10.80
N GLY A 90 19.94 3.41 -11.80
CA GLY A 90 20.77 4.61 -11.59
C GLY A 90 19.99 5.78 -11.02
N LEU A 91 18.69 5.91 -11.37
CA LEU A 91 17.80 6.90 -10.77
C LEU A 91 17.40 6.52 -9.35
N ALA A 92 16.98 5.27 -9.14
CA ALA A 92 16.39 4.81 -7.87
C ALA A 92 17.46 4.61 -6.77
N THR A 93 18.70 4.26 -7.13
CA THR A 93 19.79 4.01 -6.16
C THR A 93 20.63 5.27 -5.87
N ASN A 94 20.41 6.37 -6.59
CA ASN A 94 21.04 7.65 -6.32
C ASN A 94 20.10 8.50 -5.45
N VAL A 95 20.55 8.82 -4.24
CA VAL A 95 19.75 9.54 -3.23
C VAL A 95 19.32 10.93 -3.73
N ASP A 96 20.22 11.66 -4.40
CA ASP A 96 19.93 13.02 -4.89
C ASP A 96 18.89 12.97 -6.02
N TYR A 97 19.03 12.04 -6.96
CA TYR A 97 18.06 11.88 -8.04
C TYR A 97 16.69 11.38 -7.52
N ALA A 98 16.69 10.43 -6.58
CA ALA A 98 15.44 9.95 -5.96
C ALA A 98 14.73 11.07 -5.20
N THR A 99 15.50 11.95 -4.54
CA THR A 99 14.97 13.15 -3.86
C THR A 99 14.40 14.13 -4.87
N GLU A 100 15.17 14.49 -5.90
CA GLU A 100 14.74 15.43 -6.95
C GLU A 100 13.42 15.00 -7.58
N VAL A 101 13.33 13.74 -8.07
CA VAL A 101 12.11 13.28 -8.75
C VAL A 101 10.92 13.13 -7.82
N THR A 102 11.13 12.88 -6.53
CA THR A 102 10.05 12.86 -5.54
C THR A 102 9.44 14.25 -5.35
N LEU A 103 10.25 15.32 -5.40
CA LEU A 103 9.78 16.69 -5.21
C LEU A 103 9.13 17.29 -6.46
N GLN A 104 9.56 16.89 -7.67
CA GLN A 104 9.06 17.46 -8.93
C GLN A 104 7.52 17.55 -9.04
N PRO A 105 6.72 16.52 -8.72
CA PRO A 105 5.26 16.65 -8.78
C PRO A 105 4.70 17.65 -7.75
N LEU A 106 5.36 17.84 -6.61
CA LEU A 106 4.94 18.79 -5.59
C LEU A 106 5.24 20.24 -5.97
N GLU A 107 6.21 20.47 -6.84
CA GLU A 107 6.47 21.80 -7.42
C GLU A 107 5.43 22.17 -8.48
N ARG A 108 4.80 21.18 -9.11
CA ARG A 108 3.78 21.39 -10.12
C ARG A 108 2.37 21.46 -9.57
N TYR A 109 2.07 20.62 -8.58
CA TYR A 109 0.71 20.36 -8.12
C TYR A 109 0.62 20.55 -6.60
N ALA A 110 -0.50 21.06 -6.14
CA ALA A 110 -0.80 21.19 -4.72
C ALA A 110 -1.21 19.82 -4.11
N LEU A 111 -0.31 18.84 -4.14
CA LEU A 111 -0.54 17.53 -3.56
C LEU A 111 -0.41 17.57 -2.04
N ASP A 112 -1.19 16.74 -1.34
CA ASP A 112 -1.25 16.70 0.13
C ASP A 112 -0.34 15.62 0.73
N ALA A 113 0.37 14.83 -0.09
CA ALA A 113 1.39 13.90 0.34
C ALA A 113 2.45 13.68 -0.74
N ALA A 114 3.67 13.43 -0.31
CA ALA A 114 4.74 12.85 -1.13
C ALA A 114 4.76 11.33 -0.95
N ILE A 115 5.18 10.61 -1.98
CA ILE A 115 5.52 9.19 -1.87
C ILE A 115 6.97 9.00 -2.32
N LEU A 116 7.71 8.22 -1.56
CA LEU A 116 9.08 7.83 -1.88
C LEU A 116 9.21 7.36 -3.33
N PHE A 117 10.21 7.84 -4.05
CA PHE A 117 10.58 7.26 -5.34
C PHE A 117 11.49 6.04 -5.14
N SER A 118 10.97 4.88 -5.43
CA SER A 118 11.65 3.57 -5.36
C SER A 118 10.89 2.56 -6.24
N ASP A 119 11.24 1.29 -6.14
CA ASP A 119 10.49 0.18 -6.77
C ASP A 119 10.11 -0.88 -5.73
N ILE A 120 8.99 -1.56 -5.94
CA ILE A 120 8.55 -2.67 -5.06
C ILE A 120 9.50 -3.87 -5.12
N LEU A 121 10.27 -4.01 -6.19
CA LEU A 121 11.16 -5.15 -6.45
C LEU A 121 12.57 -4.99 -5.86
N THR A 122 12.85 -3.88 -5.17
CA THR A 122 14.13 -3.67 -4.48
C THR A 122 14.38 -4.73 -3.39
N VAL A 123 13.34 -5.19 -2.70
CA VAL A 123 13.47 -6.24 -1.67
C VAL A 123 13.87 -7.59 -2.28
N PRO A 124 13.20 -8.13 -3.32
CA PRO A 124 13.68 -9.33 -4.01
C PRO A 124 15.07 -9.16 -4.64
N ASP A 125 15.41 -7.98 -5.15
CA ASP A 125 16.74 -7.69 -5.66
C ASP A 125 17.81 -7.84 -4.58
N ALA A 126 17.58 -7.27 -3.40
CA ALA A 126 18.45 -7.42 -2.25
C ALA A 126 18.60 -8.87 -1.76
N MET A 127 17.61 -9.73 -2.04
CA MET A 127 17.70 -11.18 -1.81
C MET A 127 18.62 -11.90 -2.84
N GLY A 128 19.08 -11.19 -3.88
CA GLY A 128 20.03 -11.73 -4.89
C GLY A 128 19.37 -12.21 -6.18
N LEU A 129 18.13 -11.78 -6.49
CA LEU A 129 17.44 -12.20 -7.71
C LEU A 129 17.96 -11.49 -8.98
N GLY A 130 18.72 -10.38 -8.84
CA GLY A 130 19.35 -9.67 -9.95
C GLY A 130 18.31 -8.93 -10.81
N LEU A 131 17.77 -7.82 -10.28
CA LEU A 131 16.79 -6.98 -10.95
C LEU A 131 17.42 -6.15 -12.06
N SER A 132 16.79 -6.12 -13.21
CA SER A 132 17.16 -5.26 -14.34
C SER A 132 15.93 -4.66 -15.01
N PHE A 133 16.13 -3.52 -15.69
CA PHE A 133 15.09 -2.84 -16.48
C PHE A 133 15.63 -2.57 -17.88
N ALA A 134 15.15 -3.31 -18.86
CA ALA A 134 15.49 -3.04 -20.26
C ALA A 134 14.62 -1.90 -20.83
N LEU A 135 15.14 -1.19 -21.83
CA LEU A 135 14.39 -0.14 -22.54
C LEU A 135 13.13 -0.74 -23.20
N GLY A 136 11.97 -0.20 -22.86
CA GLY A 136 10.68 -0.68 -23.39
C GLY A 136 10.16 -1.99 -22.80
N GLU A 137 10.95 -2.69 -22.00
CA GLU A 137 10.57 -3.88 -21.25
C GLU A 137 10.36 -3.53 -19.79
N GLY A 138 9.48 -4.27 -19.10
CA GLY A 138 9.29 -4.14 -17.66
C GLY A 138 10.50 -4.66 -16.86
N PRO A 139 10.35 -4.79 -15.54
CA PRO A 139 11.38 -5.38 -14.70
C PRO A 139 11.62 -6.84 -15.05
N LYS A 140 12.88 -7.29 -14.95
CA LYS A 140 13.30 -8.68 -15.12
C LYS A 140 14.22 -9.12 -13.99
N PHE A 141 14.06 -10.34 -13.52
CA PHE A 141 14.97 -11.03 -12.61
C PHE A 141 15.85 -12.02 -13.35
N ALA A 142 17.16 -11.95 -13.12
CA ALA A 142 18.12 -12.90 -13.68
C ALA A 142 17.95 -14.32 -13.07
N HIS A 143 17.53 -14.37 -11.79
CA HIS A 143 17.43 -15.61 -11.01
C HIS A 143 16.02 -15.80 -10.45
N PRO A 144 15.00 -16.13 -11.29
CA PRO A 144 13.64 -16.35 -10.79
C PRO A 144 13.56 -17.61 -9.91
N VAL A 145 12.63 -17.59 -8.94
CA VAL A 145 12.48 -18.63 -7.91
C VAL A 145 11.42 -19.64 -8.37
N ARG A 146 11.82 -20.81 -8.87
CA ARG A 146 10.91 -21.77 -9.51
C ARG A 146 10.94 -23.18 -8.95
N ASP A 147 11.87 -23.48 -8.05
CA ASP A 147 12.04 -24.81 -7.47
C ASP A 147 12.37 -24.76 -5.98
N GLU A 148 12.41 -25.91 -5.35
CA GLU A 148 12.68 -26.06 -3.94
C GLU A 148 14.07 -25.56 -3.52
N ALA A 149 15.08 -25.78 -4.38
CA ALA A 149 16.44 -25.34 -4.11
C ALA A 149 16.55 -23.79 -4.13
N ALA A 150 15.83 -23.12 -5.04
CA ALA A 150 15.75 -21.68 -5.10
C ALA A 150 14.98 -21.09 -3.89
N VAL A 151 13.84 -21.69 -3.52
CA VAL A 151 13.06 -21.28 -2.34
C VAL A 151 13.86 -21.46 -1.06
N ALA A 152 14.64 -22.54 -0.93
CA ALA A 152 15.46 -22.82 0.25
C ALA A 152 16.58 -21.80 0.48
N LYS A 153 16.99 -21.07 -0.56
CA LYS A 153 18.02 -20.00 -0.47
C LYS A 153 17.46 -18.65 -0.07
N LEU A 154 16.14 -18.48 -0.10
CA LEU A 154 15.52 -17.20 0.27
C LEU A 154 15.68 -16.95 1.76
N ALA A 155 16.08 -15.72 2.08
CA ALA A 155 16.18 -15.22 3.44
C ALA A 155 15.82 -13.72 3.46
N VAL A 156 15.49 -13.20 4.61
CA VAL A 156 15.40 -11.74 4.81
C VAL A 156 16.74 -11.13 4.43
N PRO A 157 16.78 -10.18 3.49
CA PRO A 157 18.05 -9.63 3.03
C PRO A 157 18.67 -8.73 4.08
N ASP A 158 19.99 -8.58 4.03
CA ASP A 158 20.67 -7.54 4.77
C ASP A 158 20.17 -6.15 4.31
N MET A 159 19.64 -5.37 5.24
CA MET A 159 19.08 -4.04 4.98
C MET A 159 20.13 -3.03 4.52
N ASP A 160 21.43 -3.27 4.76
CA ASP A 160 22.48 -2.42 4.21
C ASP A 160 22.51 -2.41 2.68
N LYS A 161 22.07 -3.47 2.03
CA LYS A 161 21.88 -3.49 0.57
C LYS A 161 20.79 -2.52 0.09
N LEU A 162 19.89 -2.13 0.98
CA LEU A 162 18.77 -1.20 0.74
C LEU A 162 18.99 0.17 1.38
N ARG A 163 20.20 0.44 1.90
CA ARG A 163 20.56 1.68 2.57
C ARG A 163 20.21 2.92 1.74
N TYR A 164 20.41 2.86 0.44
CA TYR A 164 20.09 3.96 -0.47
C TYR A 164 18.60 4.36 -0.42
N VAL A 165 17.69 3.42 -0.12
CA VAL A 165 16.26 3.71 0.05
C VAL A 165 16.03 4.51 1.34
N PHE A 166 16.65 4.11 2.44
CA PHE A 166 16.49 4.75 3.73
C PHE A 166 17.15 6.15 3.74
N ASP A 167 18.31 6.27 3.11
CA ASP A 167 18.98 7.56 2.91
C ASP A 167 18.13 8.50 2.02
N ALA A 168 17.45 7.97 0.99
CA ALA A 168 16.51 8.73 0.18
C ALA A 168 15.30 9.19 1.01
N VAL A 169 14.71 8.33 1.86
CA VAL A 169 13.63 8.72 2.77
C VAL A 169 14.06 9.90 3.65
N THR A 170 15.24 9.81 4.27
CA THR A 170 15.77 10.87 5.13
C THR A 170 16.03 12.16 4.34
N SER A 171 16.62 12.06 3.15
CA SER A 171 16.89 13.19 2.26
C SER A 171 15.61 13.90 1.83
N ILE A 172 14.63 13.12 1.37
CA ILE A 172 13.31 13.64 0.95
C ILE A 172 12.60 14.33 2.12
N ARG A 173 12.59 13.72 3.33
CA ARG A 173 11.98 14.32 4.52
C ARG A 173 12.59 15.67 4.86
N LYS A 174 13.93 15.80 4.76
CA LYS A 174 14.63 17.08 4.96
C LYS A 174 14.26 18.08 3.87
N ALA A 175 14.26 17.67 2.62
CA ALA A 175 13.95 18.53 1.47
C ALA A 175 12.48 19.00 1.45
N LEU A 176 11.54 18.18 1.88
CA LEU A 176 10.14 18.56 2.07
C LEU A 176 9.96 19.67 3.10
N ASN A 177 10.87 19.78 4.06
CA ASN A 177 10.86 20.81 5.11
C ASN A 177 9.48 20.99 5.77
N GLY A 178 8.77 19.89 6.02
CA GLY A 178 7.44 19.89 6.64
C GLY A 178 6.28 20.23 5.71
N ARG A 179 6.49 20.52 4.43
CA ARG A 179 5.43 20.96 3.49
C ARG A 179 4.27 19.98 3.43
N VAL A 180 4.54 18.70 3.25
CA VAL A 180 3.58 17.59 3.24
C VAL A 180 4.21 16.33 3.82
N PRO A 181 3.43 15.33 4.29
CA PRO A 181 3.96 14.07 4.78
C PRO A 181 4.55 13.21 3.67
N LEU A 182 5.51 12.35 4.04
CA LEU A 182 6.13 11.37 3.17
C LEU A 182 5.58 9.98 3.42
N ILE A 183 5.12 9.30 2.37
CA ILE A 183 4.68 7.92 2.36
C ILE A 183 5.85 7.02 1.97
N GLY A 184 6.19 6.05 2.82
CA GLY A 184 7.02 4.90 2.48
C GLY A 184 6.17 3.75 1.92
N PHE A 185 6.77 2.81 1.20
CA PHE A 185 5.99 1.71 0.63
C PHE A 185 6.80 0.44 0.36
N SER A 186 6.06 -0.65 0.14
CA SER A 186 6.57 -1.92 -0.39
C SER A 186 5.50 -2.62 -1.22
N GLY A 187 5.90 -3.58 -2.03
CA GLY A 187 4.97 -4.58 -2.57
C GLY A 187 4.46 -5.51 -1.48
N SER A 188 3.27 -6.10 -1.66
CA SER A 188 2.78 -7.17 -0.80
C SER A 188 3.62 -8.45 -0.97
N PRO A 189 3.67 -9.33 0.03
CA PRO A 189 4.35 -10.61 -0.11
C PRO A 189 3.91 -11.41 -1.34
N TRP A 190 2.61 -11.40 -1.67
CA TRP A 190 2.07 -12.07 -2.85
C TRP A 190 2.54 -11.41 -4.15
N THR A 191 2.39 -10.08 -4.26
CA THR A 191 2.83 -9.35 -5.45
C THR A 191 4.32 -9.54 -5.73
N LEU A 192 5.17 -9.51 -4.68
CA LEU A 192 6.60 -9.82 -4.83
C LEU A 192 6.82 -11.24 -5.32
N SER A 193 6.12 -12.23 -4.75
CA SER A 193 6.22 -13.63 -5.17
C SER A 193 5.81 -13.85 -6.63
N CYS A 194 4.80 -13.11 -7.13
CA CYS A 194 4.46 -13.15 -8.55
C CYS A 194 5.67 -12.82 -9.43
N TYR A 195 6.32 -11.68 -9.18
CA TYR A 195 7.51 -11.27 -9.94
C TYR A 195 8.70 -12.23 -9.74
N MET A 196 8.90 -12.72 -8.52
CA MET A 196 10.01 -13.64 -8.20
C MET A 196 9.88 -14.96 -8.96
N VAL A 197 8.67 -15.49 -9.15
CA VAL A 197 8.43 -16.76 -9.85
C VAL A 197 8.33 -16.56 -11.35
N GLU A 198 7.55 -15.57 -11.82
CA GLU A 198 7.42 -15.27 -13.25
C GLU A 198 8.77 -14.78 -13.82
N GLY A 199 9.56 -14.06 -13.04
CA GLY A 199 10.84 -13.49 -13.45
C GLY A 199 10.69 -12.16 -14.19
N ALA A 200 9.45 -11.76 -14.50
CA ALA A 200 9.09 -10.50 -15.18
C ALA A 200 7.62 -10.16 -14.90
N GLY A 201 7.07 -9.13 -15.58
CA GLY A 201 5.63 -8.96 -15.66
C GLY A 201 4.96 -10.15 -16.33
N SER A 202 3.72 -10.45 -15.95
CA SER A 202 2.94 -11.55 -16.51
C SER A 202 1.48 -11.12 -16.70
N ASP A 203 0.84 -11.61 -17.75
CA ASP A 203 -0.58 -11.39 -18.02
C ASP A 203 -1.45 -12.54 -17.51
N ASP A 204 -0.93 -13.77 -17.48
CA ASP A 204 -1.66 -14.99 -17.10
C ASP A 204 -1.25 -15.57 -15.73
N TYR A 205 -0.10 -15.16 -15.19
CA TYR A 205 0.43 -15.64 -13.90
C TYR A 205 0.55 -17.17 -13.83
N ARG A 206 0.85 -17.81 -14.96
CA ARG A 206 0.81 -19.27 -15.10
C ARG A 206 1.81 -19.96 -14.19
N LEU A 207 3.05 -19.47 -14.11
CA LEU A 207 4.11 -20.13 -13.32
C LEU A 207 3.83 -20.02 -11.82
N VAL A 208 3.51 -18.83 -11.34
CA VAL A 208 3.24 -18.60 -9.91
C VAL A 208 1.97 -19.33 -9.46
N LYS A 209 0.92 -19.36 -10.28
CA LYS A 209 -0.30 -20.14 -9.98
C LYS A 209 -0.05 -21.64 -10.05
N THR A 210 0.79 -22.13 -10.97
CA THR A 210 1.21 -23.54 -10.99
C THR A 210 1.92 -23.89 -9.68
N MET A 211 2.86 -23.10 -9.21
CA MET A 211 3.53 -23.32 -7.93
C MET A 211 2.53 -23.29 -6.77
N LEU A 212 1.63 -22.30 -6.75
CA LEU A 212 0.61 -22.15 -5.71
C LEU A 212 -0.23 -23.44 -5.55
N TYR A 213 -0.68 -24.04 -6.66
CA TYR A 213 -1.56 -25.21 -6.60
C TYR A 213 -0.79 -26.54 -6.50
N SER A 214 0.40 -26.64 -7.09
CA SER A 214 1.16 -27.91 -7.12
C SER A 214 2.13 -28.06 -5.95
N ARG A 215 2.66 -26.96 -5.43
CA ARG A 215 3.63 -26.91 -4.33
C ARG A 215 3.30 -25.77 -3.37
N PRO A 216 2.09 -25.78 -2.74
CA PRO A 216 1.68 -24.74 -1.78
C PRO A 216 2.66 -24.61 -0.61
N ASP A 217 3.34 -25.66 -0.23
CA ASP A 217 4.38 -25.66 0.80
C ASP A 217 5.54 -24.70 0.45
N LEU A 218 6.00 -24.70 -0.79
CA LEU A 218 7.05 -23.78 -1.27
C LEU A 218 6.54 -22.34 -1.35
N MET A 219 5.30 -22.18 -1.84
CA MET A 219 4.68 -20.86 -1.90
C MET A 219 4.54 -20.24 -0.50
N HIS A 220 4.09 -21.01 0.48
CA HIS A 220 4.00 -20.53 1.86
C HIS A 220 5.37 -20.15 2.46
N LYS A 221 6.44 -20.93 2.17
CA LYS A 221 7.81 -20.60 2.59
C LYS A 221 8.26 -19.26 2.00
N MET A 222 8.08 -19.06 0.68
CA MET A 222 8.45 -17.82 -0.01
C MET A 222 7.66 -16.63 0.55
N LEU A 223 6.35 -16.77 0.70
CA LEU A 223 5.49 -15.71 1.24
C LEU A 223 5.87 -15.33 2.68
N GLN A 224 6.27 -16.30 3.49
CA GLN A 224 6.73 -16.04 4.85
C GLN A 224 8.01 -15.21 4.85
N VAL A 225 9.01 -15.59 4.04
CA VAL A 225 10.27 -14.82 3.93
C VAL A 225 9.99 -13.41 3.41
N ASN A 226 9.13 -13.28 2.39
CA ASN A 226 8.74 -11.98 1.85
C ASN A 226 8.01 -11.13 2.91
N ALA A 227 7.12 -11.72 3.71
CA ALA A 227 6.42 -10.98 4.76
C ALA A 227 7.38 -10.46 5.83
N ASP A 228 8.32 -11.29 6.27
CA ASP A 228 9.32 -10.87 7.26
C ASP A 228 10.27 -9.80 6.69
N ALA A 229 10.70 -9.95 5.43
CA ALA A 229 11.54 -8.97 4.74
C ALA A 229 10.82 -7.62 4.54
N VAL A 230 9.56 -7.64 4.10
CA VAL A 230 8.74 -6.43 3.92
C VAL A 230 8.51 -5.72 5.25
N ALA A 231 8.29 -6.46 6.34
CA ALA A 231 8.11 -5.86 7.66
C ALA A 231 9.38 -5.13 8.14
N VAL A 232 10.55 -5.75 8.00
CA VAL A 232 11.84 -5.11 8.35
C VAL A 232 12.10 -3.89 7.46
N TYR A 233 11.86 -4.02 6.15
CA TYR A 233 12.07 -2.96 5.18
C TYR A 233 11.17 -1.73 5.41
N LEU A 234 9.88 -1.95 5.73
CA LEU A 234 8.97 -0.84 6.04
C LEU A 234 9.28 -0.19 7.38
N ASN A 235 9.67 -0.97 8.40
CA ASN A 235 10.11 -0.41 9.68
C ASN A 235 11.37 0.45 9.51
N ALA A 236 12.33 0.03 8.67
CA ALA A 236 13.50 0.84 8.37
C ALA A 236 13.16 2.15 7.64
N GLN A 237 12.15 2.15 6.76
CA GLN A 237 11.64 3.40 6.17
C GLN A 237 10.97 4.31 7.21
N ILE A 238 10.24 3.75 8.17
CA ILE A 238 9.66 4.51 9.30
C ILE A 238 10.78 5.14 10.12
N ASP A 239 11.81 4.39 10.48
CA ASP A 239 12.97 4.88 11.25
C ASP A 239 13.75 5.96 10.48
N ALA A 240 13.78 5.89 9.16
CA ALA A 240 14.38 6.89 8.29
C ALA A 240 13.54 8.17 8.14
N GLY A 241 12.26 8.17 8.58
CA GLY A 241 11.40 9.35 8.60
C GLY A 241 10.13 9.27 7.76
N ALA A 242 9.73 8.11 7.24
CA ALA A 242 8.43 7.94 6.62
C ALA A 242 7.30 8.15 7.64
N GLN A 243 6.28 8.94 7.27
CA GLN A 243 5.18 9.33 8.18
C GLN A 243 3.90 8.53 7.98
N ALA A 244 3.85 7.75 6.91
CA ALA A 244 2.86 6.72 6.65
C ALA A 244 3.54 5.61 5.82
N VAL A 245 2.99 4.40 5.84
CA VAL A 245 3.49 3.31 4.99
C VAL A 245 2.37 2.64 4.23
N MET A 246 2.67 2.20 3.00
CA MET A 246 1.70 1.58 2.12
C MET A 246 2.21 0.24 1.57
N ILE A 247 1.33 -0.76 1.60
CA ILE A 247 1.56 -2.08 1.01
C ILE A 247 0.76 -2.16 -0.29
N PHE A 248 1.45 -2.36 -1.42
CA PHE A 248 0.85 -2.51 -2.73
C PHE A 248 0.65 -3.98 -3.08
N ASP A 249 -0.59 -4.46 -3.01
CA ASP A 249 -0.98 -5.77 -3.52
C ASP A 249 -1.55 -5.65 -4.94
N SER A 250 -0.68 -5.28 -5.88
CA SER A 250 -1.06 -5.02 -7.28
C SER A 250 -1.64 -6.25 -7.98
N TRP A 251 -1.36 -7.45 -7.49
CA TRP A 251 -1.75 -8.71 -8.10
C TRP A 251 -2.67 -9.57 -7.20
N GLY A 252 -3.20 -9.02 -6.11
CA GLY A 252 -4.15 -9.75 -5.24
C GLY A 252 -5.40 -10.20 -5.99
N GLY A 253 -5.93 -9.35 -6.86
CA GLY A 253 -7.15 -9.62 -7.63
C GLY A 253 -7.03 -10.73 -8.70
N VAL A 254 -5.84 -11.28 -8.96
CA VAL A 254 -5.70 -12.43 -9.86
C VAL A 254 -5.89 -13.77 -9.16
N LEU A 255 -6.01 -13.77 -7.82
CA LEU A 255 -6.25 -14.96 -7.02
C LEU A 255 -7.74 -15.35 -7.05
N ALA A 256 -7.99 -16.65 -6.93
CA ALA A 256 -9.33 -17.16 -6.69
C ALA A 256 -9.74 -16.92 -5.23
N ASP A 257 -11.05 -17.02 -4.97
CA ASP A 257 -11.58 -17.04 -3.61
C ASP A 257 -10.98 -18.21 -2.80
N GLY A 258 -10.69 -17.99 -1.53
CA GLY A 258 -9.91 -18.90 -0.68
C GLY A 258 -8.40 -18.77 -0.90
N ALA A 259 -7.91 -18.68 -2.14
CA ALA A 259 -6.50 -18.45 -2.42
C ALA A 259 -6.07 -17.02 -2.04
N PHE A 260 -6.92 -16.03 -2.27
CA PHE A 260 -6.65 -14.65 -1.83
C PHE A 260 -6.44 -14.59 -0.31
N GLN A 261 -7.31 -15.23 0.46
CA GLN A 261 -7.22 -15.28 1.92
C GLN A 261 -5.93 -15.99 2.37
N ALA A 262 -5.60 -17.13 1.75
CA ALA A 262 -4.48 -17.97 2.19
C ALA A 262 -3.11 -17.44 1.76
N PHE A 263 -2.98 -16.82 0.56
CA PHE A 263 -1.69 -16.50 -0.05
C PHE A 263 -1.42 -14.99 -0.16
N SER A 264 -2.44 -14.12 -0.08
CA SER A 264 -2.25 -12.67 -0.03
C SER A 264 -2.61 -12.09 1.33
N LEU A 265 -3.88 -12.21 1.74
CA LEU A 265 -4.41 -11.54 2.93
C LEU A 265 -3.69 -11.95 4.22
N ALA A 266 -3.46 -13.25 4.42
CA ALA A 266 -2.79 -13.79 5.61
C ALA A 266 -1.35 -13.24 5.76
N TYR A 267 -0.62 -13.10 4.66
CA TYR A 267 0.75 -12.59 4.69
C TYR A 267 0.82 -11.07 4.78
N THR A 268 -0.15 -10.36 4.21
CA THR A 268 -0.32 -8.92 4.45
C THR A 268 -0.64 -8.65 5.93
N ALA A 269 -1.49 -9.45 6.55
CA ALA A 269 -1.75 -9.39 8.00
C ALA A 269 -0.49 -9.65 8.83
N ARG A 270 0.36 -10.62 8.41
CA ARG A 270 1.65 -10.90 9.06
C ARG A 270 2.61 -9.72 8.99
N VAL A 271 2.68 -9.02 7.86
CA VAL A 271 3.47 -7.77 7.74
C VAL A 271 2.94 -6.74 8.72
N LEU A 272 1.64 -6.43 8.66
CA LEU A 272 1.01 -5.40 9.49
C LEU A 272 1.21 -5.62 10.99
N ALA A 273 1.19 -6.88 11.44
CA ALA A 273 1.41 -7.25 12.84
C ALA A 273 2.82 -6.93 13.36
N GLN A 274 3.79 -6.75 12.45
CA GLN A 274 5.19 -6.47 12.77
C GLN A 274 5.57 -4.99 12.57
N LEU A 275 4.68 -4.17 11.98
CA LEU A 275 4.97 -2.77 11.73
C LEU A 275 4.85 -1.92 12.99
N LYS A 276 5.75 -0.96 13.11
CA LYS A 276 5.66 0.11 14.08
C LYS A 276 4.37 0.90 13.85
N ARG A 277 3.68 1.22 14.93
CA ARG A 277 2.43 1.99 14.90
C ARG A 277 2.64 3.45 15.23
N GLU A 278 3.76 3.73 15.87
CA GLU A 278 4.05 5.03 16.45
C GLU A 278 5.56 5.23 16.52
N VAL A 279 6.00 6.46 16.34
CA VAL A 279 7.37 6.91 16.58
C VAL A 279 7.27 8.26 17.32
N ASP A 280 7.95 8.39 18.45
CA ASP A 280 7.99 9.62 19.28
C ASP A 280 6.59 10.19 19.61
N GLY A 281 5.61 9.32 19.91
CA GLY A 281 4.23 9.70 20.21
C GLY A 281 3.39 10.04 18.99
N VAL A 282 3.93 9.96 17.77
CA VAL A 282 3.22 10.23 16.52
C VAL A 282 2.81 8.93 15.85
N ARG A 283 1.53 8.79 15.59
CA ARG A 283 0.97 7.60 14.92
C ARG A 283 1.40 7.53 13.45
N ILE A 284 1.79 6.34 13.01
CA ILE A 284 2.18 6.03 11.62
C ILE A 284 1.02 5.27 10.94
N PRO A 285 0.22 5.92 10.09
CA PRO A 285 -0.85 5.25 9.36
C PRO A 285 -0.32 4.15 8.42
N ARG A 286 -1.04 3.02 8.37
CA ARG A 286 -0.72 1.88 7.53
C ARG A 286 -1.82 1.70 6.49
N ILE A 287 -1.44 1.71 5.23
CA ILE A 287 -2.33 1.68 4.07
C ILE A 287 -2.15 0.35 3.35
N VAL A 288 -3.24 -0.33 3.03
CA VAL A 288 -3.24 -1.53 2.18
C VAL A 288 -4.02 -1.25 0.92
N PHE A 289 -3.41 -1.48 -0.23
CA PHE A 289 -4.05 -1.39 -1.54
C PHE A 289 -4.03 -2.76 -2.21
N THR A 290 -5.19 -3.22 -2.69
CA THR A 290 -5.30 -4.43 -3.51
C THR A 290 -6.06 -4.10 -4.79
N LYS A 291 -5.40 -4.24 -5.94
CA LYS A 291 -6.08 -4.13 -7.24
C LYS A 291 -6.98 -5.36 -7.44
N GLY A 292 -8.25 -5.15 -7.76
CA GLY A 292 -9.25 -6.20 -7.84
C GLY A 292 -9.74 -6.72 -6.49
N GLY A 293 -9.36 -6.06 -5.38
CA GLY A 293 -9.71 -6.49 -4.01
C GLY A 293 -11.16 -6.22 -3.57
N GLY A 294 -11.96 -5.54 -4.39
CA GLY A 294 -13.33 -5.15 -4.04
C GLY A 294 -14.25 -6.31 -3.64
N LEU A 295 -14.00 -7.52 -4.15
CA LEU A 295 -14.74 -8.73 -3.78
C LEU A 295 -14.53 -9.11 -2.32
N TRP A 296 -13.33 -8.88 -1.78
CA TRP A 296 -12.92 -9.27 -0.41
C TRP A 296 -12.81 -8.08 0.54
N LEU A 297 -13.56 -7.00 0.26
CA LEU A 297 -13.46 -5.74 1.01
C LEU A 297 -13.71 -5.92 2.51
N ASP A 298 -14.68 -6.76 2.90
CA ASP A 298 -15.01 -7.01 4.31
C ASP A 298 -13.91 -7.77 5.04
N GLU A 299 -13.21 -8.67 4.35
CA GLU A 299 -12.06 -9.40 4.91
C GLU A 299 -10.84 -8.48 5.00
N MET A 300 -10.59 -7.65 3.98
CA MET A 300 -9.54 -6.63 4.03
C MET A 300 -9.78 -5.62 5.15
N ALA A 301 -11.03 -5.30 5.47
CA ALA A 301 -11.37 -4.40 6.57
C ALA A 301 -11.02 -4.97 7.96
N ARG A 302 -10.84 -6.29 8.08
CA ARG A 302 -10.37 -6.93 9.33
C ARG A 302 -8.86 -6.83 9.53
N LEU A 303 -8.11 -6.43 8.48
CA LEU A 303 -6.68 -6.17 8.62
C LEU A 303 -6.42 -5.06 9.62
N ASP A 304 -5.31 -5.15 10.32
CA ASP A 304 -4.83 -4.12 11.24
C ASP A 304 -4.14 -2.97 10.49
N CYS A 305 -4.87 -2.35 9.56
CA CYS A 305 -4.48 -1.14 8.83
C CYS A 305 -5.45 0.00 9.12
N ASP A 306 -5.07 1.21 8.80
CA ASP A 306 -5.88 2.41 9.01
C ASP A 306 -6.68 2.76 7.73
N VAL A 307 -6.11 2.48 6.55
CA VAL A 307 -6.67 2.87 5.26
C VAL A 307 -6.74 1.67 4.30
N LEU A 308 -7.86 1.57 3.57
CA LEU A 308 -8.00 0.67 2.43
C LEU A 308 -7.96 1.46 1.13
N GLY A 309 -6.96 1.17 0.29
CA GLY A 309 -6.87 1.68 -1.06
C GLY A 309 -7.69 0.82 -2.02
N LEU A 310 -8.48 1.48 -2.85
CA LEU A 310 -9.44 0.87 -3.78
C LEU A 310 -9.08 1.20 -5.22
N ASP A 311 -9.28 0.26 -6.13
CA ASP A 311 -9.20 0.51 -7.55
C ASP A 311 -10.53 1.06 -8.11
N TRP A 312 -10.52 1.45 -9.39
CA TRP A 312 -11.66 2.11 -10.06
C TRP A 312 -12.88 1.21 -10.28
N THR A 313 -12.80 -0.10 -10.00
CA THR A 313 -13.92 -1.03 -10.18
C THR A 313 -14.87 -1.02 -8.98
N VAL A 314 -14.45 -0.42 -7.86
CA VAL A 314 -15.22 -0.38 -6.61
C VAL A 314 -16.06 0.90 -6.53
N ASN A 315 -17.35 0.79 -6.25
CA ASN A 315 -18.16 1.94 -5.89
C ASN A 315 -17.78 2.44 -4.48
N LEU A 316 -17.33 3.68 -4.39
CA LEU A 316 -16.77 4.24 -3.16
C LEU A 316 -17.82 4.42 -2.05
N GLY A 317 -19.05 4.78 -2.41
CA GLY A 317 -20.17 4.91 -1.45
C GLY A 317 -20.59 3.57 -0.87
N ALA A 318 -20.65 2.53 -1.71
CA ALA A 318 -20.91 1.17 -1.24
C ALA A 318 -19.78 0.65 -0.34
N ALA A 319 -18.52 0.93 -0.68
CA ALA A 319 -17.38 0.59 0.17
C ALA A 319 -17.46 1.31 1.52
N ARG A 320 -17.76 2.62 1.52
CA ARG A 320 -17.95 3.39 2.75
C ARG A 320 -19.04 2.79 3.65
N ALA A 321 -20.18 2.42 3.07
CA ALA A 321 -21.28 1.83 3.84
C ALA A 321 -20.89 0.51 4.50
N ARG A 322 -20.02 -0.29 3.82
CA ARG A 322 -19.58 -1.60 4.34
C ARG A 322 -18.47 -1.46 5.40
N VAL A 323 -17.49 -0.61 5.19
CA VAL A 323 -16.25 -0.64 5.98
C VAL A 323 -15.82 0.70 6.57
N GLY A 324 -16.47 1.81 6.20
CA GLY A 324 -16.13 3.16 6.68
C GLY A 324 -16.41 3.38 8.17
N GLY A 325 -17.34 2.62 8.73
CA GLY A 325 -17.72 2.69 10.13
C GLY A 325 -18.45 3.97 10.53
N PRO A 326 -19.06 4.02 11.72
CA PRO A 326 -19.74 5.19 12.25
C PRO A 326 -18.76 6.25 12.79
N VAL A 327 -19.27 7.47 13.03
CA VAL A 327 -18.55 8.52 13.75
C VAL A 327 -18.33 8.05 15.21
N GLY A 328 -17.10 8.20 15.70
CA GLY A 328 -16.69 7.75 17.03
C GLY A 328 -16.49 6.25 17.18
N GLY A 329 -16.78 5.45 16.13
CA GLY A 329 -16.66 4.00 16.15
C GLY A 329 -15.54 3.46 15.26
N PRO A 330 -15.34 2.13 15.26
CA PRO A 330 -14.34 1.49 14.42
C PRO A 330 -14.70 1.59 12.93
N GLY A 331 -13.70 1.57 12.06
CA GLY A 331 -13.85 1.62 10.61
C GLY A 331 -12.55 1.92 9.91
N LYS A 332 -12.57 1.99 8.57
CA LYS A 332 -11.42 2.30 7.74
C LYS A 332 -11.59 3.64 7.04
N ALA A 333 -10.52 4.40 6.92
CA ALA A 333 -10.44 5.42 5.90
C ALA A 333 -10.37 4.77 4.51
N LEU A 334 -10.92 5.40 3.48
CA LEU A 334 -10.89 4.89 2.12
C LEU A 334 -10.03 5.78 1.23
N GLN A 335 -9.20 5.16 0.41
CA GLN A 335 -8.34 5.85 -0.54
C GLN A 335 -8.66 5.41 -1.96
N GLY A 336 -8.74 6.34 -2.86
CA GLY A 336 -8.97 6.10 -4.29
C GLY A 336 -10.03 7.05 -4.85
N ASN A 337 -10.69 6.71 -5.97
CA ASN A 337 -10.38 5.55 -6.82
C ASN A 337 -10.74 5.86 -8.29
N ILE A 338 -10.45 7.08 -8.73
CA ILE A 338 -10.77 7.45 -10.12
C ILE A 338 -9.97 6.61 -11.12
N ASP A 339 -10.59 6.24 -12.25
CA ASP A 339 -9.88 5.57 -13.36
C ASP A 339 -8.75 6.49 -13.87
N PRO A 340 -7.49 6.03 -13.88
CA PRO A 340 -6.38 6.83 -14.39
C PRO A 340 -6.57 7.34 -15.83
N ASN A 341 -7.35 6.63 -16.64
CA ASN A 341 -7.62 7.01 -18.03
C ASN A 341 -8.53 8.24 -18.15
N VAL A 342 -9.21 8.66 -17.10
CA VAL A 342 -9.95 9.94 -17.07
C VAL A 342 -9.00 11.11 -17.35
N LEU A 343 -7.73 10.99 -17.01
CA LEU A 343 -6.72 12.02 -17.28
C LEU A 343 -6.38 12.22 -18.76
N PHE A 344 -6.93 11.41 -19.68
CA PHE A 344 -6.87 11.66 -21.12
C PHE A 344 -8.05 12.49 -21.65
N ALA A 345 -9.05 12.74 -20.83
CA ALA A 345 -10.23 13.51 -21.22
C ALA A 345 -9.96 15.02 -21.23
N ASN A 346 -10.93 15.80 -21.71
CA ASN A 346 -10.87 17.26 -21.60
C ASN A 346 -11.09 17.72 -20.14
N PRO A 347 -10.67 18.96 -19.79
CA PRO A 347 -10.77 19.48 -18.43
C PRO A 347 -12.15 19.38 -17.81
N GLY A 348 -13.22 19.71 -18.54
CA GLY A 348 -14.59 19.66 -18.02
C GLY A 348 -15.03 18.24 -17.68
N GLN A 349 -14.61 17.25 -18.47
CA GLN A 349 -14.91 15.85 -18.19
C GLN A 349 -14.12 15.35 -16.96
N ILE A 350 -12.85 15.77 -16.82
CA ILE A 350 -12.04 15.44 -15.64
C ILE A 350 -12.71 15.97 -14.37
N GLN A 351 -13.16 17.24 -14.38
CA GLN A 351 -13.86 17.86 -13.25
C GLN A 351 -15.17 17.11 -12.91
N SER A 352 -15.93 16.71 -13.93
CA SER A 352 -17.16 15.93 -13.77
C SER A 352 -16.89 14.56 -13.13
N GLU A 353 -15.87 13.83 -13.56
CA GLU A 353 -15.52 12.52 -12.98
C GLU A 353 -14.97 12.65 -11.56
N VAL A 354 -14.20 13.69 -11.25
CA VAL A 354 -13.79 14.02 -9.88
C VAL A 354 -15.00 14.25 -8.98
N ALA A 355 -15.97 15.06 -9.43
CA ALA A 355 -17.20 15.30 -8.69
C ALA A 355 -17.97 14.00 -8.39
N LYS A 356 -18.14 13.12 -9.40
CA LYS A 356 -18.80 11.82 -9.23
C LYS A 356 -18.14 10.94 -8.16
N VAL A 357 -16.79 10.89 -8.13
CA VAL A 357 -16.06 10.12 -7.12
C VAL A 357 -16.29 10.69 -5.73
N LEU A 358 -16.22 12.01 -5.57
CA LEU A 358 -16.43 12.68 -4.28
C LEU A 358 -17.88 12.54 -3.80
N GLU A 359 -18.85 12.71 -4.70
CA GLU A 359 -20.28 12.52 -4.42
C GLU A 359 -20.62 11.06 -4.08
N SER A 360 -20.00 10.11 -4.77
CA SER A 360 -20.16 8.68 -4.49
C SER A 360 -19.72 8.34 -3.06
N PHE A 361 -18.61 8.92 -2.59
CA PHE A 361 -18.22 8.78 -1.17
C PHE A 361 -19.31 9.35 -0.24
N GLY A 362 -19.95 10.43 -0.64
CA GLY A 362 -21.03 11.09 0.10
C GLY A 362 -20.54 12.05 1.19
N PRO A 363 -21.39 12.39 2.18
CA PRO A 363 -21.10 13.39 3.19
C PRO A 363 -19.78 13.09 3.93
N VAL A 364 -18.92 14.09 4.00
CA VAL A 364 -17.64 13.99 4.69
C VAL A 364 -17.80 14.17 6.20
N HIS A 365 -16.90 13.55 6.94
CA HIS A 365 -16.87 13.69 8.39
C HIS A 365 -16.59 15.11 8.80
N ARG A 366 -17.43 15.63 9.71
CA ARG A 366 -17.26 16.91 10.40
C ARG A 366 -17.15 16.63 11.89
N ALA A 367 -16.05 17.04 12.50
CA ALA A 367 -15.88 16.87 13.94
C ALA A 367 -16.83 17.83 14.70
N PRO A 368 -17.52 17.35 15.75
CA PRO A 368 -18.25 18.23 16.64
C PRO A 368 -17.33 19.24 17.32
N ALA A 369 -17.89 20.40 17.69
CA ALA A 369 -17.13 21.40 18.44
C ALA A 369 -16.54 20.79 19.72
N GLY A 370 -15.26 21.04 19.96
CA GLY A 370 -14.51 20.50 21.09
C GLY A 370 -14.04 19.03 20.96
N GLN A 371 -14.30 18.37 19.83
CA GLN A 371 -13.85 16.99 19.57
C GLN A 371 -13.16 16.85 18.20
N PRO A 372 -12.07 17.59 17.90
CA PRO A 372 -11.45 17.63 16.57
C PRO A 372 -10.92 16.26 16.14
N ASP A 373 -10.55 15.40 17.08
CA ASP A 373 -9.96 14.08 16.82
C ASP A 373 -10.98 12.93 16.82
N LEU A 374 -12.29 13.23 16.98
CA LEU A 374 -13.32 12.20 16.91
C LEU A 374 -13.30 11.53 15.54
N PRO A 375 -13.05 10.20 15.46
CA PRO A 375 -12.92 9.52 14.16
C PRO A 375 -14.27 9.39 13.46
N GLY A 376 -14.26 9.55 12.13
CA GLY A 376 -15.43 9.35 11.28
C GLY A 376 -15.03 8.86 9.88
N PRO A 377 -15.99 8.62 8.97
CA PRO A 377 -15.69 8.23 7.61
C PRO A 377 -14.91 9.31 6.87
N THR A 378 -13.73 8.99 6.37
CA THR A 378 -12.85 9.90 5.63
C THR A 378 -12.45 9.31 4.29
N HIS A 379 -12.13 10.21 3.36
CA HIS A 379 -11.70 9.89 2.01
C HIS A 379 -10.36 10.58 1.71
N ILE A 380 -9.47 9.81 1.08
CA ILE A 380 -8.22 10.28 0.50
C ILE A 380 -8.35 10.07 -1.00
N PHE A 381 -8.35 11.15 -1.78
CA PHE A 381 -8.48 11.04 -3.23
C PHE A 381 -7.19 10.51 -3.85
N ASN A 382 -7.33 9.55 -4.74
CA ASN A 382 -6.24 8.99 -5.53
C ASN A 382 -6.77 8.40 -6.83
N LEU A 383 -5.85 8.05 -7.73
CA LEU A 383 -6.16 7.16 -8.86
C LEU A 383 -6.38 5.74 -8.34
N GLY A 384 -7.20 4.97 -9.04
CA GLY A 384 -7.40 3.55 -8.75
C GLY A 384 -6.21 2.67 -9.11
N HIS A 385 -5.19 3.21 -9.78
CA HIS A 385 -3.88 2.62 -10.04
C HIS A 385 -2.86 3.71 -10.41
N GLY A 386 -1.65 3.33 -10.80
CA GLY A 386 -0.61 4.29 -11.20
C GLY A 386 -0.95 5.08 -12.46
N ILE A 387 -0.55 6.35 -12.47
CA ILE A 387 -0.72 7.26 -13.62
C ILE A 387 -0.02 6.72 -14.87
N SER A 388 -0.62 6.92 -16.04
CA SER A 388 -0.03 6.54 -17.32
C SER A 388 1.11 7.50 -17.72
N GLN A 389 2.14 6.95 -18.34
CA GLN A 389 3.25 7.75 -18.90
C GLN A 389 2.82 8.70 -20.03
N HIS A 390 1.63 8.50 -20.60
CA HIS A 390 1.07 9.30 -21.69
C HIS A 390 0.13 10.40 -21.20
N THR A 391 -0.11 10.50 -19.90
CA THR A 391 -0.98 11.51 -19.29
C THR A 391 -0.44 12.92 -19.56
N PRO A 392 -1.27 13.86 -20.08
CA PRO A 392 -0.91 15.25 -20.16
C PRO A 392 -0.69 15.84 -18.75
N PRO A 393 0.46 16.47 -18.44
CA PRO A 393 0.72 17.03 -17.11
C PRO A 393 -0.32 18.06 -16.66
N ASP A 394 -0.85 18.88 -17.58
CA ASP A 394 -1.84 19.92 -17.28
C ASP A 394 -3.18 19.31 -16.80
N ASN A 395 -3.53 18.14 -17.29
CA ASN A 395 -4.75 17.43 -16.86
C ASN A 395 -4.65 16.94 -15.40
N VAL A 396 -3.43 16.68 -14.92
CA VAL A 396 -3.19 16.38 -13.50
C VAL A 396 -3.44 17.61 -12.64
N ALA A 397 -3.02 18.80 -13.08
CA ALA A 397 -3.31 20.05 -12.38
C ALA A 397 -4.83 20.29 -12.28
N VAL A 398 -5.57 20.06 -13.37
CA VAL A 398 -7.04 20.15 -13.39
C VAL A 398 -7.67 19.20 -12.37
N LEU A 399 -7.22 17.94 -12.31
CA LEU A 399 -7.72 16.95 -11.35
C LEU A 399 -7.47 17.40 -9.91
N VAL A 400 -6.24 17.77 -9.56
CA VAL A 400 -5.88 18.18 -8.19
C VAL A 400 -6.68 19.40 -7.75
N GLN A 401 -6.78 20.42 -8.61
CA GLN A 401 -7.57 21.61 -8.34
C GLN A 401 -9.06 21.25 -8.14
N ALA A 402 -9.63 20.43 -9.02
CA ALA A 402 -11.02 20.01 -8.94
C ALA A 402 -11.32 19.27 -7.62
N VAL A 403 -10.42 18.37 -7.18
CA VAL A 403 -10.58 17.66 -5.89
C VAL A 403 -10.65 18.66 -4.73
N HIS A 404 -9.72 19.60 -4.66
CA HIS A 404 -9.68 20.59 -3.58
C HIS A 404 -10.90 21.50 -3.58
N GLU A 405 -11.22 22.08 -4.73
CA GLU A 405 -12.33 23.05 -4.84
C GLU A 405 -13.68 22.37 -4.57
N TYR A 406 -13.93 21.23 -5.20
CA TYR A 406 -15.21 20.52 -5.04
C TYR A 406 -15.39 20.01 -3.61
N SER A 407 -14.34 19.42 -3.05
CA SER A 407 -14.42 18.86 -1.70
C SER A 407 -14.56 19.93 -0.61
N ARG A 408 -14.03 21.17 -0.81
CA ARG A 408 -14.31 22.29 0.06
C ARG A 408 -15.77 22.74 -0.02
N LYS A 409 -16.32 22.84 -1.24
CA LYS A 409 -17.75 23.15 -1.43
C LYS A 409 -18.68 22.14 -0.75
N MET A 410 -18.33 20.85 -0.76
CA MET A 410 -19.09 19.82 -0.05
C MET A 410 -19.05 19.98 1.48
N ARG A 411 -18.09 20.75 2.02
CA ARG A 411 -17.92 21.02 3.46
C ARG A 411 -18.48 22.39 3.89
N ALA A 412 -18.69 23.30 2.97
CA ALA A 412 -19.36 24.56 3.23
C ALA A 412 -20.85 24.34 3.49
#